data_745244d726b4f776e68aade0c82b451a
#
_entry.id   745244d726b4f776e68aade0c82b451a
#
_cell.length_a   1.000
_cell.length_b   1.000
_cell.length_c   1.000
_cell.angle_alpha   90.00
_cell.angle_beta   90.00
_cell.angle_gamma   90.00
#
_symmetry.space_group_name_H-M   'P 1'
#
loop_
_entity.id
_entity.type
_entity.pdbx_description
1 polymer ?
#
loop_
_entity_poly.entity_id
_entity_poly.type
_entity_poly.pdbx_seq_one_letter_code
_entity_poly.pdbx_strand_id
1 'polypeptide(L)'
;PIGKREDWDEVSDIFGMVKIRLSIGKSDSTKRALADWITNQARIPDIVIGEISQSDDETEVEIHVEKVAYVIGVIKAREFNGRSLSPIIVEA
;
A
#
# COMPACT_ATOMS: atom_id res chain seq x y z
N PRO A 1 -8.29 -22.15 11.24
CA PRO A 1 -8.26 -22.12 10.97
C PRO A 1 -8.16 -22.18 10.84
N ILE A 2 -8.26 -22.17 11.10
CA ILE A 2 -8.27 -22.20 10.88
C ILE A 2 -8.09 -22.12 10.41
N GLY A 3 -7.99 -22.15 10.49
CA GLY A 3 -7.87 -21.99 10.09
C GLY A 3 -7.66 -21.86 9.32
N LYS A 4 -8.09 -21.99 8.96
CA LYS A 4 -7.86 -21.92 8.12
C LYS A 4 -7.73 -21.26 7.11
N ARG A 5 -8.10 -21.77 6.13
CA ARG A 5 -7.55 -21.09 4.97
C ARG A 5 -8.56 -20.15 4.37
N GLU A 6 -9.72 -20.63 4.08
CA GLU A 6 -10.73 -19.74 3.57
C GLU A 6 -11.12 -18.70 4.59
N ASP A 7 -11.05 -19.08 5.84
CA ASP A 7 -11.25 -18.09 6.89
C ASP A 7 -10.22 -17.00 6.82
N TRP A 8 -9.00 -17.40 6.53
CA TRP A 8 -7.92 -16.45 6.38
C TRP A 8 -8.19 -15.49 5.24
N ASP A 9 -8.65 -16.02 4.11
CA ASP A 9 -8.93 -15.18 2.96
C ASP A 9 -10.03 -14.17 3.24
N GLU A 10 -11.08 -14.60 3.93
CA GLU A 10 -12.15 -13.69 4.27
C GLU A 10 -11.68 -12.60 5.22
N VAL A 11 -10.88 -12.96 6.18
CA VAL A 11 -10.35 -12.00 7.13
C VAL A 11 -9.47 -10.99 6.41
N SER A 12 -8.65 -11.47 5.48
CA SER A 12 -7.79 -10.56 4.73
C SER A 12 -8.60 -9.56 3.93
N ASP A 13 -9.68 -10.00 3.32
CA ASP A 13 -10.49 -9.08 2.53
C ASP A 13 -11.17 -8.02 3.37
N ILE A 14 -11.51 -8.36 4.60
CA ILE A 14 -12.28 -7.47 5.45
C ILE A 14 -11.41 -6.75 6.47
N PHE A 15 -10.50 -7.47 7.10
CA PHE A 15 -9.73 -6.94 8.21
C PHE A 15 -8.24 -6.92 7.95
N GLY A 16 -7.80 -7.60 6.91
CA GLY A 16 -6.39 -7.81 6.68
C GLY A 16 -5.70 -6.72 5.88
N MET A 17 -6.44 -5.76 5.36
CA MET A 17 -5.87 -4.70 4.53
C MET A 17 -6.10 -3.35 5.18
N VAL A 18 -5.07 -2.52 5.14
CA VAL A 18 -5.13 -1.15 5.66
C VAL A 18 -4.84 -0.23 4.50
N LYS A 19 -5.65 0.80 4.36
CA LYS A 19 -5.48 1.76 3.28
C LYS A 19 -4.59 2.90 3.75
N ILE A 20 -3.57 3.19 2.95
CA ILE A 20 -2.72 4.36 3.22
C ILE A 20 -2.88 5.34 2.07
N ARG A 21 -2.67 6.61 2.38
CA ARG A 21 -2.75 7.69 1.40
C ARG A 21 -1.36 8.24 1.17
N LEU A 22 -1.04 8.45 -0.10
CA LEU A 22 0.25 8.99 -0.50
C LEU A 22 0.03 10.34 -1.19
N SER A 23 1.01 11.24 -1.06
CA SER A 23 0.91 12.61 -1.56
C SER A 23 1.31 12.73 -3.02
N ILE A 24 1.11 11.68 -3.81
CA ILE A 24 1.30 11.73 -5.24
C ILE A 24 0.07 11.14 -5.90
N GLY A 25 -0.23 11.58 -7.11
CA GLY A 25 -1.40 11.12 -7.81
C GLY A 25 -1.08 10.64 -9.20
N LYS A 26 -2.11 10.49 -10.02
CA LYS A 26 -1.94 9.91 -11.35
C LYS A 26 -1.15 10.82 -12.28
N SER A 27 -1.02 12.10 -11.95
CA SER A 27 -0.17 12.99 -12.73
C SER A 27 1.31 12.74 -12.47
N ASP A 28 1.64 12.05 -11.37
CA ASP A 28 3.03 11.77 -11.00
C ASP A 28 3.44 10.35 -11.39
N SER A 29 2.51 9.42 -11.37
CA SER A 29 2.85 8.02 -11.59
C SER A 29 1.62 7.21 -11.90
N THR A 30 1.81 6.11 -12.62
CA THR A 30 0.73 5.14 -12.81
C THR A 30 0.62 4.27 -11.58
N LYS A 31 -0.52 3.58 -11.46
CA LYS A 31 -0.71 2.64 -10.36
C LYS A 31 0.36 1.55 -10.38
N ARG A 32 0.65 1.03 -11.58
CA ARG A 32 1.59 -0.08 -11.70
C ARG A 32 2.99 0.35 -11.31
N ALA A 33 3.41 1.51 -11.80
CA ALA A 33 4.75 1.99 -11.48
C ALA A 33 4.91 2.22 -9.99
N LEU A 34 3.87 2.77 -9.36
CA LEU A 34 3.92 3.02 -7.93
C LEU A 34 3.96 1.71 -7.15
N ALA A 35 3.13 0.74 -7.53
CA ALA A 35 3.11 -0.56 -6.86
C ALA A 35 4.47 -1.24 -6.99
N ASP A 36 5.06 -1.21 -8.18
CA ASP A 36 6.38 -1.81 -8.39
C ASP A 36 7.43 -1.13 -7.54
N TRP A 37 7.36 0.19 -7.44
CA TRP A 37 8.31 0.92 -6.63
C TRP A 37 8.19 0.54 -5.16
N ILE A 38 6.96 0.47 -4.65
CA ILE A 38 6.74 0.13 -3.24
C ILE A 38 7.24 -1.28 -2.94
N THR A 39 6.91 -2.24 -3.80
CA THR A 39 7.33 -3.62 -3.56
C THR A 39 8.84 -3.75 -3.62
N ASN A 40 9.49 -3.02 -4.52
CA ASN A 40 10.94 -3.05 -4.63
C ASN A 40 11.60 -2.40 -3.42
N GLN A 41 11.11 -1.26 -2.98
CA GLN A 41 11.71 -0.56 -1.85
C GLN A 41 11.53 -1.33 -0.56
N ALA A 42 10.35 -1.87 -0.34
CA ALA A 42 10.07 -2.61 0.89
C ALA A 42 10.45 -4.08 0.82
N ARG A 43 10.77 -4.56 -0.38
CA ARG A 43 11.15 -5.97 -0.60
C ARG A 43 10.04 -6.91 -0.14
N ILE A 44 8.83 -6.61 -0.59
CA ILE A 44 7.67 -7.41 -0.26
C ILE A 44 7.06 -7.95 -1.55
N PRO A 45 6.36 -9.08 -1.48
CA PRO A 45 5.70 -9.61 -2.67
C PRO A 45 4.48 -8.80 -3.05
N ASP A 46 4.08 -8.88 -4.30
CA ASP A 46 2.94 -8.13 -4.80
C ASP A 46 1.67 -8.40 -4.03
N ILE A 47 1.52 -9.60 -3.50
CA ILE A 47 0.29 -9.99 -2.82
C ILE A 47 0.04 -9.18 -1.56
N VAL A 48 1.06 -8.52 -1.04
CA VAL A 48 0.92 -7.66 0.14
C VAL A 48 0.14 -6.38 -0.22
N ILE A 49 0.15 -5.99 -1.48
CA ILE A 49 -0.52 -4.79 -1.94
C ILE A 49 -1.85 -5.18 -2.57
N GLY A 50 -2.92 -4.55 -2.10
CA GLY A 50 -4.25 -4.77 -2.64
C GLY A 50 -4.58 -3.73 -3.69
N GLU A 51 -5.77 -3.17 -3.56
CA GLU A 51 -6.28 -2.24 -4.55
C GLU A 51 -5.60 -0.89 -4.43
N ILE A 52 -5.39 -0.24 -5.57
CA ILE A 52 -4.81 1.09 -5.62
C ILE A 52 -5.81 2.01 -6.31
N SER A 53 -6.10 3.14 -5.68
CA SER A 53 -6.99 4.16 -6.23
C SER A 53 -6.22 5.46 -6.34
N GLN A 54 -6.28 6.09 -7.50
CA GLN A 54 -5.56 7.35 -7.73
C GLN A 54 -6.53 8.46 -8.08
N SER A 55 -6.32 9.62 -7.48
CA SER A 55 -6.89 10.87 -7.94
C SER A 55 -5.78 11.71 -8.54
N ASP A 56 -6.07 12.96 -8.88
CA ASP A 56 -5.06 13.82 -9.49
C ASP A 56 -3.87 14.06 -8.58
N ASP A 57 -4.12 14.20 -7.29
CA ASP A 57 -3.09 14.63 -6.33
C ASP A 57 -2.72 13.58 -5.31
N GLU A 58 -3.52 12.53 -5.18
CA GLU A 58 -3.34 11.55 -4.11
C GLU A 58 -3.52 10.16 -4.63
N THR A 59 -2.90 9.21 -3.95
CA THR A 59 -3.06 7.80 -4.25
C THR A 59 -3.34 7.07 -2.95
N GLU A 60 -4.33 6.18 -2.96
CA GLU A 60 -4.62 5.32 -1.81
C GLU A 60 -4.25 3.89 -2.19
N VAL A 61 -3.52 3.24 -1.31
CA VAL A 61 -2.99 1.90 -1.55
C VAL A 61 -3.37 1.02 -0.37
N GLU A 62 -3.93 -0.14 -0.67
CA GLU A 62 -4.20 -1.13 0.38
C GLU A 62 -2.98 -1.98 0.60
N ILE A 63 -2.58 -2.09 1.87
CA ILE A 63 -1.41 -2.86 2.28
C ILE A 63 -1.85 -3.85 3.35
N HIS A 64 -1.35 -5.08 3.27
CA HIS A 64 -1.67 -6.08 4.27
C HIS A 64 -1.33 -5.56 5.67
N VAL A 65 -2.23 -5.77 6.61
CA VAL A 65 -2.13 -5.16 7.93
C VAL A 65 -0.82 -5.52 8.63
N GLU A 66 -0.29 -6.72 8.40
CA GLU A 66 0.94 -7.14 9.05
C GLU A 66 2.18 -6.46 8.47
N LYS A 67 2.02 -5.83 7.31
CA LYS A 67 3.16 -5.18 6.66
C LYS A 67 3.02 -3.67 6.57
N VAL A 68 1.86 -3.14 6.93
CA VAL A 68 1.60 -1.72 6.69
C VAL A 68 2.58 -0.82 7.44
N ALA A 69 2.86 -1.13 8.70
CA ALA A 69 3.78 -0.31 9.48
C ALA A 69 5.20 -0.36 8.90
N TYR A 70 5.61 -1.54 8.47
CA TYR A 70 6.92 -1.70 7.86
C TYR A 70 7.01 -0.93 6.56
N VAL A 71 5.97 -1.05 5.72
CA VAL A 71 5.97 -0.36 4.43
C VAL A 71 5.99 1.15 4.63
N ILE A 72 5.17 1.65 5.56
CA ILE A 72 5.18 3.08 5.85
C ILE A 72 6.56 3.53 6.29
N GLY A 73 7.20 2.75 7.16
CA GLY A 73 8.53 3.10 7.64
C GLY A 73 9.56 3.15 6.52
N VAL A 74 9.44 2.26 5.54
CA VAL A 74 10.37 2.25 4.43
C VAL A 74 10.12 3.43 3.50
N ILE A 75 8.86 3.63 3.08
CA ILE A 75 8.62 4.61 2.03
C ILE A 75 8.65 6.05 2.52
N LYS A 76 8.37 6.28 3.81
CA LYS A 76 8.43 7.65 4.31
C LYS A 76 9.87 8.17 4.37
N ALA A 77 10.84 7.26 4.39
CA ALA A 77 12.25 7.64 4.42
C ALA A 77 12.82 7.81 3.02
N ARG A 78 12.01 7.63 1.99
CA ARG A 78 12.48 7.64 0.62
C ARG A 78 11.65 8.60 -0.21
N GLU A 79 12.16 8.91 -1.40
CA GLU A 79 11.47 9.80 -2.32
C GLU A 79 11.18 9.07 -3.60
N PHE A 80 10.02 9.35 -4.17
CA PHE A 80 9.62 8.82 -5.46
C PHE A 80 9.67 9.98 -6.45
N ASN A 81 10.56 9.89 -7.42
CA ASN A 81 10.77 10.97 -8.40
C ASN A 81 11.04 12.31 -7.72
N GLY A 82 11.80 12.26 -6.62
CA GLY A 82 12.17 13.49 -5.91
C GLY A 82 11.11 14.04 -4.99
N ARG A 83 10.03 13.32 -4.76
CA ARG A 83 8.94 13.79 -3.91
C ARG A 83 8.73 12.83 -2.75
N SER A 84 8.53 13.41 -1.58
CA SER A 84 8.17 12.62 -0.40
C SER A 84 6.73 12.15 -0.52
N LEU A 85 6.48 10.89 -0.19
CA LEU A 85 5.15 10.31 -0.31
C LEU A 85 4.25 10.63 0.87
N SER A 86 4.82 10.96 2.02
CA SER A 86 4.08 11.30 3.24
C SER A 86 2.94 10.31 3.52
N PRO A 87 3.25 9.03 3.69
CA PRO A 87 2.19 8.03 3.85
C PRO A 87 1.39 8.24 5.13
N ILE A 88 0.08 8.15 5.01
CA ILE A 88 -0.84 8.33 6.11
C ILE A 88 -1.87 7.21 6.08
N ILE A 89 -2.14 6.61 7.24
CA ILE A 89 -3.17 5.59 7.32
C ILE A 89 -4.53 6.25 7.22
N VAL A 90 -5.36 5.72 6.33
CA VAL A 90 -6.72 6.22 6.12
C VAL A 90 -7.66 5.28 6.87
N GLU A 91 -8.45 5.82 7.76
CA GLU A 91 -9.42 5.02 8.47
C GLU A 91 -10.64 4.78 7.62
N ALA A 92 -11.14 3.55 7.70
CA ALA A 92 -12.31 3.17 6.93
C ALA A 92 -13.57 3.84 7.44
#